data_5468de278eee84a5676686c8a0334c36
#
_entry.id   5468de278eee84a5676686c8a0334c36
#
_cell.length_a   1.000
_cell.length_b   1.000
_cell.length_c   1.000
_cell.angle_alpha   90.00
_cell.angle_beta   90.00
_cell.angle_gamma   90.00
#
_symmetry.space_group_name_H-M   'P 1'
#
loop_
_entity.id
_entity.type
_entity.pdbx_description
1 polymer ?
#
loop_
_entity_poly.entity_id
_entity_poly.type
_entity_poly.pdbx_seq_one_letter_code
_entity_poly.pdbx_strand_id
1 'polypeptide(L)'
;LGLVHVFCRQDSLLLDTVAGQAEGLVSHLDRYVIREEVTFTDQSDQGQTMLIAGPDAGQTLVSLVQSSIPEDPLGHVEVAFAGHPLSIRRCPTPLDGFWIHGDAISLDALTPLLADDGCREIDETVVEMLRVEAGIPCYGVDLDDQNLPQEVNRDTQAISFTKGCYLGQETVARIDA
;
A
#
# COMPACT_ATOMS: atom_id res chain seq x y z
N LEU A 1 15.50 -5.00 -4.24
CA LEU A 1 14.17 -5.34 -4.72
C LEU A 1 13.15 -4.31 -4.30
N GLY A 2 12.60 -4.31 -3.11
CA GLY A 2 11.62 -3.33 -2.67
C GLY A 2 10.77 -3.83 -1.51
N LEU A 3 10.07 -2.92 -0.86
CA LEU A 3 9.00 -3.21 0.08
C LEU A 3 7.68 -3.05 -0.67
N VAL A 4 6.83 -4.07 -0.62
CA VAL A 4 5.61 -4.13 -1.42
C VAL A 4 4.43 -4.54 -0.53
N HIS A 5 3.34 -3.82 -0.62
CA HIS A 5 2.06 -4.25 -0.07
C HIS A 5 1.27 -5.01 -1.16
N VAL A 6 0.76 -6.17 -0.82
CA VAL A 6 0.03 -7.03 -1.76
C VAL A 6 -1.44 -7.07 -1.40
N PHE A 7 -2.28 -6.59 -2.31
CA PHE A 7 -3.72 -6.63 -2.18
C PHE A 7 -4.30 -7.70 -3.11
N CYS A 8 -4.92 -8.72 -2.51
CA CYS A 8 -5.50 -9.84 -3.25
C CYS A 8 -6.89 -9.48 -3.76
N ARG A 9 -7.04 -9.26 -5.06
CA ARG A 9 -8.31 -9.06 -5.77
C ARG A 9 -8.85 -10.40 -6.27
N GLN A 10 -10.07 -10.41 -6.78
CA GLN A 10 -10.70 -11.64 -7.25
C GLN A 10 -9.87 -12.35 -8.33
N ASP A 11 -9.39 -11.63 -9.34
CA ASP A 11 -8.70 -12.18 -10.53
C ASP A 11 -7.27 -11.61 -10.70
N SER A 12 -6.76 -10.86 -9.72
CA SER A 12 -5.46 -10.21 -9.83
C SER A 12 -4.85 -9.91 -8.45
N LEU A 13 -3.56 -9.63 -8.45
CA LEU A 13 -2.85 -9.07 -7.32
C LEU A 13 -2.47 -7.63 -7.65
N LEU A 14 -2.80 -6.71 -6.76
CA LEU A 14 -2.27 -5.36 -6.83
C LEU A 14 -1.04 -5.29 -5.94
N LEU A 15 0.07 -4.87 -6.52
CA LEU A 15 1.34 -4.63 -5.84
C LEU A 15 1.52 -3.12 -5.66
N ASP A 16 1.50 -2.65 -4.42
CA ASP A 16 1.67 -1.25 -4.08
C ASP A 16 3.04 -1.02 -3.44
N THR A 17 3.78 -0.05 -3.96
CA THR A 17 5.15 0.24 -3.55
C THR A 17 5.47 1.74 -3.73
N VAL A 18 6.65 2.17 -3.32
CA VAL A 18 7.08 3.55 -3.51
C VAL A 18 7.22 3.91 -4.99
N ALA A 19 6.98 5.16 -5.32
CA ALA A 19 7.05 5.65 -6.70
C ALA A 19 8.40 5.33 -7.36
N GLY A 20 8.37 4.98 -8.65
CA GLY A 20 9.56 4.67 -9.45
C GLY A 20 10.06 3.23 -9.34
N GLN A 21 9.42 2.37 -8.53
CA GLN A 21 9.84 0.96 -8.36
C GLN A 21 9.15 -0.03 -9.32
N ALA A 22 8.09 0.38 -9.99
CA ALA A 22 7.26 -0.51 -10.82
C ALA A 22 8.06 -1.23 -11.91
N GLU A 23 8.86 -0.52 -12.70
CA GLU A 23 9.68 -1.11 -13.78
C GLU A 23 10.66 -2.15 -13.24
N GLY A 24 11.35 -1.84 -12.14
CA GLY A 24 12.30 -2.76 -11.50
C GLY A 24 11.62 -4.02 -10.96
N LEU A 25 10.46 -3.88 -10.34
CA LEU A 25 9.66 -5.00 -9.83
C LEU A 25 9.15 -5.89 -10.97
N VAL A 26 8.57 -5.31 -12.01
CA VAL A 26 8.10 -6.04 -13.20
C VAL A 26 9.26 -6.81 -13.82
N SER A 27 10.38 -6.14 -14.09
CA SER A 27 11.57 -6.78 -14.68
C SER A 27 12.13 -7.91 -13.80
N HIS A 28 12.04 -7.79 -12.49
CA HIS A 28 12.47 -8.85 -11.58
C HIS A 28 11.51 -10.04 -11.57
N LEU A 29 10.22 -9.80 -11.43
CA LEU A 29 9.20 -10.85 -11.31
C LEU A 29 9.04 -11.63 -12.63
N ASP A 30 9.11 -10.95 -13.76
CA ASP A 30 8.99 -11.55 -15.10
C ASP A 30 10.02 -12.65 -15.37
N ARG A 31 11.20 -12.59 -14.73
CA ARG A 31 12.22 -13.63 -14.84
C ARG A 31 11.79 -15.00 -14.32
N TYR A 32 10.79 -15.02 -13.45
CA TYR A 32 10.30 -16.25 -12.80
C TYR A 32 8.99 -16.76 -13.41
N VAL A 33 8.37 -16.01 -14.33
CA VAL A 33 7.21 -16.46 -15.10
C VAL A 33 7.68 -17.28 -16.29
N ILE A 34 7.55 -18.60 -16.21
CA ILE A 34 8.05 -19.55 -17.23
C ILE A 34 6.90 -20.23 -17.96
N ARG A 35 5.86 -20.65 -17.24
CA ARG A 35 4.71 -21.41 -17.76
C ARG A 35 3.37 -20.87 -17.29
N GLU A 36 3.39 -19.98 -16.33
CA GLU A 36 2.23 -19.38 -15.72
C GLU A 36 1.62 -18.34 -16.68
N GLU A 37 0.31 -18.33 -16.82
CA GLU A 37 -0.41 -17.31 -17.56
C GLU A 37 -0.58 -16.07 -16.69
N VAL A 38 0.52 -15.34 -16.45
CA VAL A 38 0.57 -14.12 -15.66
C VAL A 38 1.08 -12.97 -16.53
N THR A 39 0.41 -11.82 -16.42
CA THR A 39 0.83 -10.57 -17.07
C THR A 39 1.01 -9.49 -16.02
N PHE A 40 2.11 -8.76 -16.12
CA PHE A 40 2.35 -7.58 -15.29
C PHE A 40 1.92 -6.33 -16.03
N THR A 41 1.21 -5.44 -15.33
CA THR A 41 0.77 -4.15 -15.87
C THR A 41 1.17 -3.06 -14.89
N ASP A 42 1.99 -2.12 -15.33
CA ASP A 42 2.26 -0.91 -14.57
C ASP A 42 1.03 0.01 -14.64
N GLN A 43 0.52 0.38 -13.48
CA GLN A 43 -0.64 1.25 -13.30
C GLN A 43 -0.26 2.56 -12.59
N SER A 44 1.01 2.88 -12.45
CA SER A 44 1.50 4.03 -11.68
C SER A 44 0.91 5.36 -12.15
N ASP A 45 0.64 5.48 -13.45
CA ASP A 45 0.07 6.71 -14.05
C ASP A 45 -1.46 6.69 -14.15
N GLN A 46 -2.15 5.65 -13.62
CA GLN A 46 -3.59 5.48 -13.79
C GLN A 46 -4.43 6.12 -12.67
N GLY A 47 -3.94 7.13 -12.03
CA GLY A 47 -4.67 7.83 -10.97
C GLY A 47 -3.75 8.47 -9.96
N GLN A 48 -4.35 8.91 -8.88
CA GLN A 48 -3.66 9.53 -7.75
C GLN A 48 -4.05 8.82 -6.47
N THR A 49 -3.19 8.93 -5.46
CA THR A 49 -3.45 8.34 -4.14
C THR A 49 -3.46 9.44 -3.09
N MET A 50 -4.49 9.42 -2.26
CA MET A 50 -4.65 10.28 -1.08
C MET A 50 -4.55 9.42 0.17
N LEU A 51 -3.88 9.90 1.20
CA LEU A 51 -3.91 9.31 2.55
C LEU A 51 -4.93 10.06 3.40
N ILE A 52 -5.86 9.34 4.00
CA ILE A 52 -6.69 9.86 5.09
C ILE A 52 -6.36 9.06 6.35
N ALA A 53 -6.07 9.75 7.45
CA ALA A 53 -5.65 9.10 8.69
C ALA A 53 -6.16 9.85 9.91
N GLY A 54 -6.29 9.13 11.01
CA GLY A 54 -6.75 9.66 12.28
C GLY A 54 -7.90 8.83 12.87
N PRO A 55 -8.30 9.11 14.11
CA PRO A 55 -9.26 8.26 14.83
C PRO A 55 -10.65 8.21 14.17
N ASP A 56 -11.04 9.25 13.46
CA ASP A 56 -12.37 9.36 12.83
C ASP A 56 -12.33 9.03 11.32
N ALA A 57 -11.16 8.76 10.74
CA ALA A 57 -10.98 8.53 9.29
C ALA A 57 -11.94 7.48 8.73
N GLY A 58 -12.09 6.36 9.44
CA GLY A 58 -13.01 5.29 9.02
C GLY A 58 -14.47 5.72 9.03
N GLN A 59 -14.91 6.41 10.06
CA GLN A 59 -16.30 6.86 10.17
C GLN A 59 -16.63 7.91 9.10
N THR A 60 -15.72 8.87 8.88
CA THR A 60 -15.82 9.85 7.82
C THR A 60 -15.95 9.19 6.44
N LEU A 61 -15.06 8.24 6.13
CA LEU A 61 -15.14 7.52 4.86
C LEU A 61 -16.44 6.77 4.67
N VAL A 62 -16.89 5.99 5.66
CA VAL A 62 -18.17 5.27 5.58
C VAL A 62 -19.32 6.22 5.29
N SER A 63 -19.34 7.37 5.96
CA SER A 63 -20.38 8.40 5.76
C SER A 63 -20.38 8.96 4.34
N LEU A 64 -19.20 9.26 3.79
CA LEU A 64 -19.07 9.90 2.48
C LEU A 64 -19.27 8.93 1.32
N VAL A 65 -18.69 7.71 1.40
CA VAL A 65 -18.81 6.73 0.31
C VAL A 65 -20.09 5.89 0.42
N GLN A 66 -20.80 5.94 1.53
CA GLN A 66 -22.03 5.17 1.82
C GLN A 66 -21.85 3.67 1.59
N SER A 67 -20.67 3.14 1.92
CA SER A 67 -20.29 1.75 1.78
C SER A 67 -19.45 1.31 2.97
N SER A 68 -19.38 -0.01 3.20
CA SER A 68 -18.42 -0.56 4.16
C SER A 68 -17.00 -0.37 3.65
N ILE A 69 -16.08 -0.12 4.57
CA ILE A 69 -14.66 0.00 4.31
C ILE A 69 -13.90 -1.18 4.95
N PRO A 70 -12.68 -1.50 4.49
CA PRO A 70 -11.92 -2.62 5.04
C PRO A 70 -11.51 -2.35 6.50
N GLU A 71 -11.68 -3.36 7.34
CA GLU A 71 -11.24 -3.33 8.75
C GLU A 71 -9.89 -4.03 8.93
N ASP A 72 -9.65 -5.09 8.16
CA ASP A 72 -8.41 -5.88 8.23
C ASP A 72 -7.22 -5.16 7.60
N PRO A 73 -6.00 -5.32 8.14
CA PRO A 73 -4.77 -4.88 7.49
C PRO A 73 -4.66 -5.44 6.06
N LEU A 74 -4.29 -4.58 5.10
CA LEU A 74 -4.27 -4.88 3.66
C LEU A 74 -5.63 -5.27 3.08
N GLY A 75 -6.71 -5.11 3.82
CA GLY A 75 -8.05 -5.14 3.28
C GLY A 75 -8.28 -4.01 2.28
N HIS A 76 -9.15 -4.26 1.30
CA HIS A 76 -9.48 -3.25 0.29
C HIS A 76 -10.91 -3.42 -0.19
N VAL A 77 -11.47 -2.33 -0.70
CA VAL A 77 -12.77 -2.31 -1.35
C VAL A 77 -12.74 -1.35 -2.53
N GLU A 78 -13.43 -1.74 -3.59
CA GLU A 78 -13.71 -0.86 -4.73
C GLU A 78 -15.14 -0.33 -4.60
N VAL A 79 -15.30 0.99 -4.64
CA VAL A 79 -16.59 1.66 -4.58
C VAL A 79 -16.76 2.59 -5.78
N ALA A 80 -17.99 2.94 -6.11
CA ALA A 80 -18.26 4.02 -7.06
C ALA A 80 -18.49 5.32 -6.28
N PHE A 81 -17.71 6.36 -6.58
CA PHE A 81 -17.87 7.67 -5.99
C PHE A 81 -17.93 8.73 -7.10
N ALA A 82 -18.94 9.59 -7.06
CA ALA A 82 -19.22 10.56 -8.12
C ALA A 82 -19.32 9.95 -9.54
N GLY A 83 -19.70 8.65 -9.63
CA GLY A 83 -19.79 7.90 -10.89
C GLY A 83 -18.45 7.31 -11.39
N HIS A 84 -17.38 7.45 -10.63
CA HIS A 84 -16.04 6.96 -10.93
C HIS A 84 -15.60 5.89 -9.94
N PRO A 85 -14.71 4.95 -10.33
CA PRO A 85 -14.18 3.95 -9.42
C PRO A 85 -13.23 4.60 -8.40
N LEU A 86 -13.36 4.18 -7.15
CA LEU A 86 -12.52 4.60 -6.04
C LEU A 86 -12.08 3.36 -5.26
N SER A 87 -10.78 3.16 -5.11
CA SER A 87 -10.20 2.06 -4.35
C SER A 87 -9.85 2.57 -2.95
N ILE A 88 -10.41 1.95 -1.92
CA ILE A 88 -10.11 2.25 -0.51
C ILE A 88 -9.35 1.06 0.04
N ARG A 89 -8.12 1.32 0.53
CA ARG A 89 -7.18 0.30 1.00
C ARG A 89 -6.74 0.62 2.40
N ARG A 90 -6.81 -0.36 3.29
CA ARG A 90 -6.25 -0.22 4.62
C ARG A 90 -4.77 -0.60 4.59
N CYS A 91 -3.92 0.39 4.78
CA CYS A 91 -2.48 0.21 4.85
C CYS A 91 -1.95 0.44 6.26
N PRO A 92 -0.80 -0.12 6.61
CA PRO A 92 -0.09 0.27 7.82
C PRO A 92 0.37 1.72 7.67
N THR A 93 -0.46 2.63 8.16
CA THR A 93 -0.17 4.06 8.18
C THR A 93 0.23 4.49 9.59
N PRO A 94 0.92 5.62 9.75
CA PRO A 94 1.33 6.10 11.06
C PRO A 94 0.18 6.33 12.04
N LEU A 95 -1.01 6.65 11.53
CA LEU A 95 -2.16 7.11 12.32
C LEU A 95 -3.41 6.25 12.15
N ASP A 96 -3.25 4.99 11.72
CA ASP A 96 -4.40 4.16 11.43
C ASP A 96 -5.31 4.79 10.35
N GLY A 97 -5.00 4.57 9.10
CA GLY A 97 -5.66 5.28 8.00
C GLY A 97 -5.88 4.42 6.77
N PHE A 98 -6.26 5.11 5.70
CA PHE A 98 -6.64 4.50 4.43
C PHE A 98 -5.95 5.21 3.29
N TRP A 99 -5.44 4.43 2.34
CA TRP A 99 -5.06 4.91 1.03
C TRP A 99 -6.29 4.90 0.13
N ILE A 100 -6.60 6.03 -0.45
CA ILE A 100 -7.70 6.21 -1.39
C ILE A 100 -7.10 6.48 -2.75
N HIS A 101 -7.33 5.58 -3.69
CA HIS A 101 -6.83 5.70 -5.04
C HIS A 101 -8.00 5.87 -6.02
N GLY A 102 -7.89 6.85 -6.90
CA GLY A 102 -8.90 7.16 -7.90
C GLY A 102 -8.37 8.09 -8.98
N ASP A 103 -9.22 8.40 -9.95
CA ASP A 103 -8.93 9.43 -10.93
C ASP A 103 -9.07 10.84 -10.32
N ALA A 104 -8.63 11.85 -11.04
CA ALA A 104 -8.72 13.24 -10.57
C ALA A 104 -10.16 13.67 -10.28
N ILE A 105 -11.15 13.18 -11.06
CA ILE A 105 -12.55 13.58 -10.90
C ILE A 105 -13.09 13.09 -9.56
N SER A 106 -12.85 11.82 -9.22
CA SER A 106 -13.31 11.25 -7.96
C SER A 106 -12.62 11.88 -6.74
N LEU A 107 -11.32 12.14 -6.82
CA LEU A 107 -10.56 12.74 -5.71
C LEU A 107 -10.87 14.22 -5.54
N ASP A 108 -11.03 14.98 -6.62
CA ASP A 108 -11.46 16.39 -6.59
C ASP A 108 -12.88 16.54 -6.01
N ALA A 109 -13.76 15.57 -6.27
CA ALA A 109 -15.09 15.55 -5.67
C ALA A 109 -15.08 15.17 -4.19
N LEU A 110 -14.16 14.31 -3.75
CA LEU A 110 -14.05 13.83 -2.38
C LEU A 110 -13.41 14.88 -1.45
N THR A 111 -12.39 15.58 -1.91
CA THR A 111 -11.57 16.51 -1.11
C THR A 111 -12.40 17.59 -0.37
N PRO A 112 -13.33 18.34 -1.01
CA PRO A 112 -14.14 19.33 -0.29
C PRO A 112 -15.06 18.70 0.76
N LEU A 113 -15.57 17.49 0.51
CA LEU A 113 -16.44 16.82 1.48
C LEU A 113 -15.67 16.36 2.72
N LEU A 114 -14.42 15.94 2.55
CA LEU A 114 -13.51 15.65 3.67
C LEU A 114 -13.23 16.90 4.49
N ALA A 115 -13.00 18.03 3.85
CA ALA A 115 -12.78 19.31 4.53
C ALA A 115 -14.03 19.76 5.31
N ASP A 116 -15.22 19.62 4.73
CA ASP A 116 -16.50 19.93 5.39
C ASP A 116 -16.76 19.02 6.60
N ASP A 117 -16.30 17.77 6.56
CA ASP A 117 -16.38 16.81 7.69
C ASP A 117 -15.24 16.98 8.72
N GLY A 118 -14.43 18.05 8.59
CA GLY A 118 -13.41 18.43 9.55
C GLY A 118 -12.01 17.85 9.31
N CYS A 119 -11.80 17.14 8.22
CA CYS A 119 -10.45 16.70 7.83
C CYS A 119 -9.59 17.92 7.48
N ARG A 120 -8.33 17.85 7.85
CA ARG A 120 -7.35 18.90 7.54
C ARG A 120 -6.29 18.35 6.64
N GLU A 121 -5.99 19.07 5.59
CA GLU A 121 -4.81 18.78 4.77
C GLU A 121 -3.54 19.03 5.61
N ILE A 122 -2.61 18.09 5.52
CA ILE A 122 -1.32 18.16 6.21
C ILE A 122 -0.19 18.11 5.19
N ASP A 123 0.89 18.77 5.53
CA ASP A 123 2.11 18.81 4.73
C ASP A 123 2.80 17.43 4.67
N GLU A 124 3.44 17.10 3.55
CA GLU A 124 4.18 15.87 3.37
C GLU A 124 5.27 15.67 4.44
N THR A 125 5.86 16.76 4.91
CA THR A 125 6.84 16.73 6.02
C THR A 125 6.24 16.16 7.30
N VAL A 126 4.98 16.47 7.59
CA VAL A 126 4.27 15.93 8.76
C VAL A 126 3.99 14.44 8.57
N VAL A 127 3.61 14.03 7.37
CA VAL A 127 3.40 12.60 7.04
C VAL A 127 4.71 11.84 7.24
N GLU A 128 5.83 12.38 6.80
CA GLU A 128 7.15 11.78 6.95
C GLU A 128 7.57 11.67 8.43
N MET A 129 7.34 12.72 9.23
CA MET A 129 7.57 12.66 10.67
C MET A 129 6.78 11.55 11.34
N LEU A 130 5.49 11.43 11.02
CA LEU A 130 4.63 10.39 11.57
C LEU A 130 5.04 8.99 11.11
N ARG A 131 5.49 8.84 9.86
CA ARG A 131 6.02 7.59 9.32
C ARG A 131 7.25 7.13 10.11
N VAL A 132 8.19 8.04 10.34
CA VAL A 132 9.43 7.76 11.09
C VAL A 132 9.10 7.43 12.55
N GLU A 133 8.22 8.18 13.19
CA GLU A 133 7.79 7.95 14.57
C GLU A 133 7.11 6.57 14.73
N ALA A 134 6.31 6.16 13.74
CA ALA A 134 5.67 4.84 13.70
C ALA A 134 6.62 3.70 13.28
N GLY A 135 7.86 3.99 12.92
CA GLY A 135 8.84 3.00 12.44
C GLY A 135 8.41 2.30 11.15
N ILE A 136 7.71 3.00 10.25
CA ILE A 136 7.30 2.46 8.95
C ILE A 136 8.42 2.71 7.96
N PRO A 137 9.08 1.65 7.44
CA PRO A 137 10.21 1.81 6.55
C PRO A 137 9.78 2.26 5.15
N CYS A 138 10.61 3.10 4.52
CA CYS A 138 10.46 3.54 3.14
C CYS A 138 11.62 3.03 2.30
N TYR A 139 11.33 2.27 1.24
CA TYR A 139 12.36 1.79 0.34
C TYR A 139 12.99 2.95 -0.43
N GLY A 140 14.31 2.93 -0.53
CA GLY A 140 15.11 4.00 -1.13
C GLY A 140 15.47 5.15 -0.18
N VAL A 141 14.91 5.15 1.04
CA VAL A 141 15.21 6.12 2.10
C VAL A 141 15.82 5.42 3.32
N ASP A 142 15.12 4.46 3.90
CA ASP A 142 15.55 3.75 5.11
C ASP A 142 16.19 2.40 4.81
N LEU A 143 15.88 1.82 3.67
CA LEU A 143 16.40 0.53 3.22
C LEU A 143 16.55 0.50 1.70
N ASP A 144 17.43 -0.37 1.24
CA ASP A 144 17.70 -0.62 -0.17
C ASP A 144 17.93 -2.13 -0.45
N ASP A 145 18.52 -2.48 -1.59
CA ASP A 145 18.78 -3.86 -2.00
C ASP A 145 19.99 -4.49 -1.27
N GLN A 146 20.69 -3.77 -0.42
CA GLN A 146 21.80 -4.26 0.39
C GLN A 146 21.35 -4.68 1.80
N ASN A 147 20.16 -4.26 2.22
CA ASN A 147 19.60 -4.61 3.51
C ASN A 147 19.00 -6.02 3.51
N LEU A 148 19.14 -6.70 4.65
CA LEU A 148 18.43 -7.94 4.90
C LEU A 148 17.00 -7.65 5.39
N PRO A 149 16.02 -8.50 5.06
CA PRO A 149 14.63 -8.30 5.49
C PRO A 149 14.46 -8.12 7.00
N GLN A 150 15.27 -8.79 7.82
CA GLN A 150 15.23 -8.70 9.28
C GLN A 150 15.68 -7.33 9.82
N GLU A 151 16.55 -6.61 9.10
CA GLU A 151 17.01 -5.27 9.50
C GLU A 151 15.88 -4.24 9.50
N VAL A 152 14.79 -4.54 8.78
CA VAL A 152 13.62 -3.67 8.64
C VAL A 152 12.66 -3.77 9.83
N ASN A 153 12.86 -4.75 10.72
CA ASN A 153 12.00 -5.01 11.90
C ASN A 153 10.51 -5.21 11.52
N ARG A 154 10.27 -5.96 10.45
CA ARG A 154 8.92 -6.30 9.93
C ARG A 154 8.74 -7.80 9.76
N ASP A 155 9.40 -8.60 10.58
CA ASP A 155 9.45 -10.06 10.43
C ASP A 155 8.06 -10.69 10.38
N THR A 156 7.18 -10.29 11.28
CA THR A 156 5.81 -10.82 11.34
C THR A 156 4.92 -10.41 10.16
N GLN A 157 5.24 -9.31 9.49
CA GLN A 157 4.46 -8.80 8.37
C GLN A 157 5.06 -9.17 7.00
N ALA A 158 6.39 -9.27 6.91
CA ALA A 158 7.09 -9.39 5.63
C ALA A 158 7.81 -10.73 5.43
N ILE A 159 8.05 -11.51 6.50
CA ILE A 159 8.76 -12.78 6.41
C ILE A 159 7.82 -13.95 6.72
N SER A 160 7.81 -14.95 5.86
CA SER A 160 7.08 -16.19 6.10
C SER A 160 8.07 -17.36 6.17
N PHE A 161 8.12 -18.03 7.30
CA PHE A 161 8.92 -19.25 7.51
C PHE A 161 8.18 -20.53 7.13
N THR A 162 6.90 -20.44 6.76
CA THR A 162 6.02 -21.59 6.47
C THR A 162 5.62 -21.71 5.03
N LYS A 163 5.81 -20.65 4.20
CA LYS A 163 5.53 -20.70 2.76
C LYS A 163 6.58 -21.56 2.02
N GLY A 164 6.28 -21.92 0.77
CA GLY A 164 7.22 -22.63 -0.12
C GLY A 164 8.55 -21.89 -0.31
N CYS A 165 9.51 -22.54 -0.97
CA CYS A 165 10.85 -22.01 -1.21
C CYS A 165 10.82 -20.66 -1.94
N TYR A 166 11.70 -19.76 -1.54
CA TYR A 166 11.88 -18.44 -2.16
C TYR A 166 13.35 -18.06 -2.21
N LEU A 167 13.70 -17.12 -3.07
CA LEU A 167 15.07 -16.65 -3.23
C LEU A 167 15.58 -15.98 -1.94
N GLY A 168 16.75 -16.41 -1.45
CA GLY A 168 17.34 -15.88 -0.21
C GLY A 168 16.85 -16.56 1.08
N GLN A 169 15.97 -17.55 1.00
CA GLN A 169 15.41 -18.25 2.17
C GLN A 169 16.47 -18.78 3.14
N GLU A 170 17.58 -19.32 2.64
CA GLU A 170 18.64 -19.87 3.51
C GLU A 170 19.26 -18.79 4.40
N THR A 171 19.51 -17.60 3.85
CA THR A 171 20.06 -16.48 4.61
C THR A 171 19.07 -16.01 5.67
N VAL A 172 17.80 -15.85 5.30
CA VAL A 172 16.73 -15.44 6.20
C VAL A 172 16.58 -16.46 7.35
N ALA A 173 16.53 -17.75 7.05
CA ALA A 173 16.40 -18.80 8.06
C ALA A 173 17.61 -18.92 9.01
N ARG A 174 18.82 -18.61 8.53
CA ARG A 174 20.02 -18.65 9.39
C ARG A 174 20.08 -17.50 10.39
N ILE A 175 19.50 -16.35 10.05
CA ILE A 175 19.49 -15.20 10.94
C ILE A 175 18.44 -15.38 12.03
N ASP A 176 17.36 -16.11 11.73
CA ASP A 176 16.27 -16.39 12.69
C ASP A 176 16.61 -17.55 13.66
N ALA A 177 17.64 -18.35 13.41
CA ALA A 177 18.03 -19.52 14.20
C ALA A 177 18.98 -19.17 15.35
#